data_f39576e12c7cb66a6184d23f23df993a
#
_entry.id   f39576e12c7cb66a6184d23f23df993a
#
_cell.length_a   1.000
_cell.length_b   1.000
_cell.length_c   1.000
_cell.angle_alpha   90.00
_cell.angle_beta   90.00
_cell.angle_gamma   90.00
#
_symmetry.space_group_name_H-M   'P 1'
#
loop_
_entity.id
_entity.type
_entity.pdbx_description
1 polymer ?
#
loop_
_entity_poly.entity_id
_entity_poly.type
_entity_poly.pdbx_seq_one_letter_code
_entity_poly.pdbx_strand_id
1 'polypeptide(L)'
;MGDRDLDSQTMIPVQPGSLVIRMDGAFDIDSVQVIRERIEALPVETEVYVDLSRVREFHDRAVALLAEVLAVARARVFVRGLRQHQYRMLRYLGVLPSALDPGLARPALER
;
A
#
# COMPACT_ATOMS: atom_id res chain seq x y z
N MET A 1 22.38 1.19 -11.58
CA MET A 1 22.14 1.48 -11.37
C MET A 1 21.21 1.99 -10.69
N GLY A 2 20.68 2.47 -10.51
CA GLY A 2 19.77 3.22 -9.89
C GLY A 2 19.05 2.67 -8.80
N ASP A 3 19.55 1.93 -8.11
CA ASP A 3 18.81 1.25 -7.18
C ASP A 3 18.99 1.78 -5.83
N ARG A 4 19.76 2.78 -5.65
CA ARG A 4 19.97 3.29 -4.39
C ARG A 4 18.78 3.94 -3.80
N ASP A 5 17.78 4.28 -4.57
CA ASP A 5 16.63 4.93 -4.03
C ASP A 5 15.67 3.99 -3.39
N LEU A 6 16.07 2.79 -3.13
CA LEU A 6 15.20 1.82 -2.50
C LEU A 6 15.38 1.76 -1.00
N ASP A 7 15.90 2.82 -0.40
CA ASP A 7 16.10 2.81 1.02
C ASP A 7 14.83 2.64 1.79
N SER A 8 13.76 3.30 1.37
CA SER A 8 12.51 3.27 2.11
C SER A 8 11.45 2.46 1.42
N GLN A 9 11.76 1.85 0.31
CA GLN A 9 10.78 1.06 -0.42
C GLN A 9 11.47 -0.09 -1.12
N THR A 10 10.71 -1.13 -1.33
CA THR A 10 11.18 -2.29 -2.07
C THR A 10 10.07 -2.79 -2.95
N MET A 11 10.38 -3.05 -4.21
CA MET A 11 9.41 -3.59 -5.14
C MET A 11 9.85 -4.98 -5.52
N ILE A 12 9.02 -5.95 -5.23
CA ILE A 12 9.36 -7.35 -5.40
C ILE A 12 8.32 -8.01 -6.29
N PRO A 13 8.70 -8.46 -7.47
CA PRO A 13 7.76 -9.24 -8.29
C PRO A 13 7.55 -10.58 -7.61
N VAL A 14 6.30 -10.87 -7.27
CA VAL A 14 5.94 -12.09 -6.58
C VAL A 14 5.65 -13.17 -7.59
N GLN A 15 4.92 -12.81 -8.62
CA GLN A 15 4.58 -13.73 -9.69
C GLN A 15 4.12 -12.88 -10.85
N PRO A 16 3.96 -13.46 -12.04
CA PRO A 16 3.49 -12.68 -13.18
C PRO A 16 2.18 -11.99 -12.81
N GLY A 17 2.11 -10.70 -13.02
CA GLY A 17 0.90 -9.94 -12.75
C GLY A 17 0.75 -9.49 -11.30
N SER A 18 1.76 -9.69 -10.48
CA SER A 18 1.71 -9.25 -9.08
C SER A 18 2.95 -8.48 -8.71
N LEU A 19 2.78 -7.52 -7.82
CA LEU A 19 3.89 -6.69 -7.36
C LEU A 19 3.66 -6.33 -5.90
N VAL A 20 4.73 -6.33 -5.12
CA VAL A 20 4.69 -5.87 -3.74
C VAL A 20 5.49 -4.57 -3.64
N ILE A 21 4.87 -3.55 -3.09
CA ILE A 21 5.55 -2.29 -2.78
C ILE A 21 5.63 -2.20 -1.27
N ARG A 22 6.84 -2.27 -0.75
CA ARG A 22 7.04 -2.25 0.69
C ARG A 22 7.59 -0.91 1.12
N MET A 23 6.97 -0.32 2.12
CA MET A 23 7.40 0.96 2.67
C MET A 23 7.83 0.76 4.10
N ASP A 24 8.72 1.62 4.57
CA ASP A 24 9.09 1.60 5.98
C ASP A 24 9.33 3.03 6.44
N GLY A 25 9.61 3.18 7.73
CA GLY A 25 9.85 4.50 8.30
C GLY A 25 8.59 5.32 8.42
N ALA A 26 8.61 6.53 7.91
CA ALA A 26 7.46 7.43 7.99
C ALA A 26 6.65 7.33 6.70
N PHE A 27 5.35 7.22 6.86
CA PHE A 27 4.44 7.19 5.72
C PHE A 27 3.86 8.59 5.56
N ASP A 28 4.41 9.35 4.64
CA ASP A 28 4.05 10.74 4.44
C ASP A 28 3.58 10.94 3.01
N ILE A 29 3.35 12.18 2.65
CA ILE A 29 2.84 12.51 1.32
C ILE A 29 3.76 11.99 0.23
N ASP A 30 5.06 12.12 0.42
CA ASP A 30 5.99 11.63 -0.59
C ASP A 30 5.89 10.13 -0.77
N SER A 31 5.63 9.41 0.32
CA SER A 31 5.43 7.96 0.24
C SER A 31 4.26 7.63 -0.68
N VAL A 32 3.17 8.37 -0.52
CA VAL A 32 1.97 8.12 -1.33
C VAL A 32 2.23 8.46 -2.78
N GLN A 33 2.98 9.54 -3.04
CA GLN A 33 3.29 9.89 -4.41
C GLN A 33 4.08 8.79 -5.11
N VAL A 34 5.01 8.19 -4.40
CA VAL A 34 5.77 7.07 -4.95
C VAL A 34 4.83 5.91 -5.29
N ILE A 35 3.95 5.57 -4.37
CA ILE A 35 2.99 4.49 -4.59
C ILE A 35 2.14 4.80 -5.82
N ARG A 36 1.64 6.02 -5.91
CA ARG A 36 0.80 6.39 -7.04
C ARG A 36 1.53 6.24 -8.37
N GLU A 37 2.76 6.73 -8.41
CA GLU A 37 3.52 6.65 -9.65
C GLU A 37 3.77 5.20 -10.06
N ARG A 38 4.07 4.35 -9.08
CA ARG A 38 4.30 2.93 -9.40
C ARG A 38 3.03 2.28 -9.92
N ILE A 39 1.92 2.57 -9.29
CA ILE A 39 0.64 1.97 -9.69
C ILE A 39 0.26 2.44 -11.09
N GLU A 40 0.43 3.73 -11.37
CA GLU A 40 0.03 4.27 -12.66
C GLU A 40 0.86 3.71 -13.81
N ALA A 41 2.04 3.25 -13.51
CA ALA A 41 2.91 2.70 -14.54
C ALA A 41 2.63 1.23 -14.85
N LEU A 42 1.71 0.61 -14.13
CA LEU A 42 1.46 -0.82 -14.27
C LEU A 42 0.28 -1.10 -15.18
N PRO A 43 0.26 -2.28 -15.79
CA PRO A 43 -0.92 -2.70 -16.54
C PRO A 43 -2.15 -2.76 -15.66
N VAL A 44 -3.31 -2.58 -16.27
CA VAL A 44 -4.56 -2.43 -15.55
C VAL A 44 -4.85 -3.60 -14.62
N GLU A 45 -4.52 -4.80 -15.03
CA GLU A 45 -4.89 -5.96 -14.25
C GLU A 45 -3.82 -6.45 -13.30
N THR A 46 -2.80 -5.67 -13.09
CA THR A 46 -1.76 -6.05 -12.15
C THR A 46 -2.31 -6.01 -10.73
N GLU A 47 -1.95 -7.00 -9.94
CA GLU A 47 -2.26 -6.99 -8.52
C GLU A 47 -1.10 -6.35 -7.77
N VAL A 48 -1.41 -5.37 -6.95
CA VAL A 48 -0.38 -4.65 -6.21
C VAL A 48 -0.68 -4.79 -4.74
N TYR A 49 0.33 -5.19 -4.00
CA TYR A 49 0.23 -5.28 -2.54
C TYR A 49 1.11 -4.20 -1.95
N VAL A 50 0.48 -3.24 -1.29
CA VAL A 50 1.21 -2.19 -0.60
C VAL A 50 1.40 -2.64 0.83
N ASP A 51 2.63 -2.90 1.19
CA ASP A 51 2.95 -3.46 2.51
C ASP A 51 3.46 -2.35 3.41
N LEU A 52 2.66 -1.97 4.38
CA LEU A 52 2.98 -0.90 5.32
C LEU A 52 3.34 -1.44 6.69
N SER A 53 3.62 -2.73 6.78
CA SER A 53 3.86 -3.35 8.08
C SER A 53 5.13 -2.83 8.76
N ARG A 54 6.05 -2.26 8.01
CA ARG A 54 7.28 -1.72 8.56
C ARG A 54 7.23 -0.21 8.78
N VAL A 55 6.09 0.40 8.49
CA VAL A 55 5.93 1.83 8.73
C VAL A 55 5.85 2.06 10.23
N ARG A 56 6.62 3.01 10.69
CA ARG A 56 6.62 3.33 12.11
C ARG A 56 5.74 4.49 12.44
N GLU A 57 5.58 5.40 11.52
CA GLU A 57 4.83 6.61 11.77
C GLU A 57 3.95 6.89 10.57
N PHE A 58 2.64 7.00 10.82
CA PHE A 58 1.69 7.31 9.78
C PHE A 58 1.26 8.76 9.92
N HIS A 59 1.38 9.51 8.82
CA HIS A 59 0.85 10.86 8.79
C HIS A 59 -0.58 10.79 8.27
N ASP A 60 -1.50 11.38 9.00
CA ASP A 60 -2.93 11.28 8.65
C ASP A 60 -3.21 11.80 7.25
N ARG A 61 -2.54 12.88 6.86
CA ARG A 61 -2.74 13.41 5.51
C ARG A 61 -2.33 12.41 4.44
N ALA A 62 -1.26 11.68 4.71
CA ALA A 62 -0.82 10.67 3.76
C ALA A 62 -1.82 9.54 3.66
N VAL A 63 -2.39 9.14 4.79
CA VAL A 63 -3.38 8.09 4.77
C VAL A 63 -4.61 8.54 3.99
N ALA A 64 -5.02 9.79 4.18
CA ALA A 64 -6.16 10.32 3.43
C ALA A 64 -5.87 10.37 1.94
N LEU A 65 -4.65 10.76 1.57
CA LEU A 65 -4.28 10.79 0.16
C LEU A 65 -4.23 9.38 -0.42
N LEU A 66 -3.80 8.41 0.37
CA LEU A 66 -3.81 7.03 -0.08
C LEU A 66 -5.23 6.59 -0.42
N ALA A 67 -6.21 7.00 0.36
CA ALA A 67 -7.59 6.67 0.04
C ALA A 67 -7.97 7.19 -1.34
N GLU A 68 -7.53 8.40 -1.70
CA GLU A 68 -7.82 8.93 -3.01
C GLU A 68 -7.13 8.15 -4.11
N VAL A 69 -5.90 7.75 -3.87
CA VAL A 69 -5.17 6.95 -4.85
C VAL A 69 -5.89 5.62 -5.09
N LEU A 70 -6.34 5.00 -4.01
CA LEU A 70 -7.03 3.72 -4.13
C LEU A 70 -8.34 3.86 -4.86
N ALA A 71 -9.02 5.00 -4.70
CA ALA A 71 -10.31 5.21 -5.33
C ALA A 71 -10.22 5.28 -6.84
N VAL A 72 -9.09 5.74 -7.37
CA VAL A 72 -8.96 5.91 -8.82
C VAL A 72 -7.99 4.92 -9.45
N ALA A 73 -7.41 4.05 -8.67
CA ALA A 73 -6.43 3.10 -9.20
C ALA A 73 -7.10 2.14 -10.16
N ARG A 74 -6.42 1.87 -11.25
CA ARG A 74 -6.91 0.88 -12.20
C ARG A 74 -6.36 -0.50 -11.92
N ALA A 75 -5.20 -0.57 -11.31
CA ALA A 75 -4.66 -1.83 -10.84
C ALA A 75 -5.46 -2.29 -9.63
N ARG A 76 -5.37 -3.56 -9.32
CA ARG A 76 -6.02 -4.12 -8.14
C ARG A 76 -5.07 -3.95 -6.98
N VAL A 77 -5.36 -3.01 -6.11
CA VAL A 77 -4.45 -2.64 -5.05
C VAL A 77 -4.99 -3.12 -3.71
N PHE A 78 -4.13 -3.80 -2.98
CA PHE A 78 -4.44 -4.30 -1.65
C PHE A 78 -3.42 -3.70 -0.69
N VAL A 79 -3.89 -3.22 0.44
CA VAL A 79 -3.03 -2.60 1.45
C VAL A 79 -3.02 -3.48 2.67
N ARG A 80 -1.84 -3.76 3.19
CA ARG A 80 -1.70 -4.58 4.37
C ARG A 80 -0.72 -3.93 5.33
N GLY A 81 -0.75 -4.37 6.58
CA GLY A 81 0.15 -3.85 7.59
C GLY A 81 -0.35 -2.59 8.25
N LEU A 82 -1.62 -2.26 8.04
CA LEU A 82 -2.21 -1.09 8.69
C LEU A 82 -2.48 -1.38 10.15
N ARG A 83 -2.34 -0.34 10.97
CA ARG A 83 -2.81 -0.42 12.33
C ARG A 83 -4.27 -0.06 12.38
N GLN A 84 -4.89 -0.30 13.51
CA GLN A 84 -6.33 -0.15 13.63
C GLN A 84 -6.78 1.26 13.29
N HIS A 85 -6.05 2.26 13.73
CA HIS A 85 -6.43 3.65 13.45
C HIS A 85 -6.47 3.93 11.94
N GLN A 86 -5.44 3.51 11.22
CA GLN A 86 -5.37 3.74 9.79
C GLN A 86 -6.40 2.93 9.04
N TYR A 87 -6.64 1.70 9.50
CA TYR A 87 -7.66 0.87 8.88
C TYR A 87 -9.03 1.55 8.99
N ARG A 88 -9.36 2.03 10.17
CA ARG A 88 -10.63 2.70 10.38
C ARG A 88 -10.74 3.97 9.55
N MET A 89 -9.64 4.70 9.47
CA MET A 89 -9.63 5.93 8.71
C MET A 89 -9.91 5.67 7.23
N LEU A 90 -9.25 4.67 6.66
CA LEU A 90 -9.46 4.35 5.26
C LEU A 90 -10.89 3.85 5.03
N ARG A 91 -11.43 3.06 5.95
CA ARG A 91 -12.80 2.62 5.83
C ARG A 91 -13.76 3.81 5.89
N TYR A 92 -13.49 4.74 6.77
CA TYR A 92 -14.31 5.93 6.90
C TYR A 92 -14.27 6.76 5.60
N LEU A 93 -13.13 6.77 4.94
CA LEU A 93 -12.97 7.51 3.70
C LEU A 93 -13.46 6.76 2.48
N GLY A 94 -14.09 5.62 2.67
CA GLY A 94 -14.77 4.93 1.59
C GLY A 94 -13.97 3.81 0.95
N VAL A 95 -12.81 3.47 1.46
CA VAL A 95 -12.05 2.36 0.92
C VAL A 95 -12.72 1.06 1.29
N LEU A 96 -12.92 0.20 0.30
CA LEU A 96 -13.63 -1.06 0.53
C LEU A 96 -12.79 -2.01 1.36
N PRO A 97 -13.43 -2.81 2.20
CA PRO A 97 -12.67 -3.78 3.01
C PRO A 97 -11.87 -4.75 2.18
N SER A 98 -12.32 -5.04 0.96
CA SER A 98 -11.60 -5.97 0.12
C SER A 98 -10.24 -5.43 -0.33
N ALA A 99 -10.05 -4.13 -0.29
CA ALA A 99 -8.76 -3.53 -0.62
C ALA A 99 -7.85 -3.48 0.58
N LEU A 100 -8.38 -3.66 1.77
CA LEU A 100 -7.61 -3.62 3.02
C LEU A 100 -7.54 -5.05 3.52
N ASP A 101 -6.39 -5.62 3.47
CA ASP A 101 -6.27 -7.05 3.67
C ASP A 101 -6.16 -7.41 5.14
N PRO A 102 -7.28 -7.62 5.81
CA PRO A 102 -7.23 -7.99 7.21
C PRO A 102 -6.66 -9.38 7.40
N GLY A 103 -6.74 -10.19 6.38
CA GLY A 103 -6.17 -11.51 6.48
C GLY A 103 -4.69 -11.49 6.67
N LEU A 104 -4.06 -10.49 6.10
CA LEU A 104 -2.63 -10.35 6.29
C LEU A 104 -2.31 -9.71 7.60
N ALA A 105 -3.20 -8.92 8.08
CA ALA A 105 -3.02 -8.32 9.36
C ALA A 105 -3.17 -9.35 10.46
N ARG A 106 -4.03 -10.38 10.19
CA ARG A 106 -4.13 -11.38 11.16
C ARG A 106 -3.28 -12.47 10.83
N PRO A 107 -2.62 -12.73 11.31
CA PRO A 107 -1.76 -13.65 10.90
C PRO A 107 -2.34 -14.85 10.71
N ALA A 108 -2.51 -15.03 10.43
CA ALA A 108 -2.74 -15.86 10.30
C ALA A 108 -3.20 -16.85 10.57
N LEU A 109 -3.65 -16.76 10.56
CA LEU A 109 -4.07 -17.32 10.78
C LEU A 109 -4.04 -18.35 10.67
N GLU A 110 -3.95 -18.19 10.59
CA GLU A 110 -3.74 -18.63 10.36
C GLU A 110 -3.51 -19.53 10.40
N ARG A 111 -3.55 -19.84 10.33
CA ARG A 111 -3.34 -20.29 10.13
C ARG A 111 -3.07 -20.78 10.18
#